data_5ed63657d3cf8bf6780339a86da49c20
#
_entry.id   5ed63657d3cf8bf6780339a86da49c20
#
_cell.length_a   1.000
_cell.length_b   1.000
_cell.length_c   1.000
_cell.angle_alpha   90.00
_cell.angle_beta   90.00
_cell.angle_gamma   90.00
#
_symmetry.space_group_name_H-M   'P 1'
#
loop_
_entity.id
_entity.type
_entity.pdbx_description
1 polymer ?
#
loop_
_entity_poly.entity_id
_entity_poly.type
_entity_poly.pdbx_seq_one_letter_code
_entity_poly.pdbx_strand_id
1 'polypeptide(L)'
;IVNYTSNITQQREKEIELIKVKEADKLKSAFLANMSHEIRTPLNAIVGFSNIIAEIDDEVERQSYLDIIHKNNDLLLQLIDDILDFSKIEAGTMDYHFEEVDIKDICGEIALADSIKMPSDVVLIFDLGSPSVIVKTDERRVMQVISNFVNNAIKFTTKGSITIYYEIEGDFIRVCVKDTGIGISAENQRRIFERFIKVDTFQQGTGLGLTISRTIIEALGGKIGVDSEEGVGSTFWFTLPLDTKRTDIELSPDIPVQSEETPRSDRHHSILIAEDVYENYFLLETLF
;
A
#
# COMPACT_ATOMS: atom_id res chain seq x y z
N ILE A 1 35.08 15.23 -42.88
CA ILE A 1 35.11 14.24 -41.79
C ILE A 1 34.15 14.69 -40.68
N VAL A 2 34.18 15.96 -40.23
CA VAL A 2 33.33 16.46 -39.09
C VAL A 2 31.85 16.35 -39.39
N ASN A 3 31.37 16.55 -40.60
CA ASN A 3 29.94 16.42 -40.97
C ASN A 3 29.44 14.98 -41.02
N TYR A 4 30.32 14.01 -41.26
CA TYR A 4 29.94 12.58 -41.28
C TYR A 4 29.74 11.98 -39.90
N THR A 5 30.59 12.37 -38.94
CA THR A 5 30.46 11.91 -37.54
C THR A 5 29.24 12.50 -36.87
N SER A 6 28.90 13.78 -37.12
CA SER A 6 27.70 14.43 -36.60
C SER A 6 26.41 13.71 -37.07
N ASN A 7 26.37 13.29 -38.36
CA ASN A 7 25.21 12.63 -38.93
C ASN A 7 24.99 11.20 -38.35
N ILE A 8 26.07 10.46 -38.10
CA ILE A 8 26.01 9.13 -37.48
C ILE A 8 25.58 9.23 -36.02
N THR A 9 26.03 10.22 -35.27
CA THR A 9 25.62 10.43 -33.87
C THR A 9 24.13 10.76 -33.80
N GLN A 10 23.65 11.65 -34.64
CA GLN A 10 22.24 12.04 -34.72
C GLN A 10 21.33 10.88 -35.15
N GLN A 11 21.81 10.00 -36.02
CA GLN A 11 21.10 8.82 -36.46
C GLN A 11 20.98 7.74 -35.32
N ARG A 12 22.06 7.54 -34.56
CA ARG A 12 22.07 6.68 -33.38
C ARG A 12 21.18 7.21 -32.27
N GLU A 13 21.19 8.52 -32.01
CA GLU A 13 20.32 9.13 -31.01
C GLU A 13 18.83 8.89 -31.36
N LYS A 14 18.44 9.11 -32.62
CA LYS A 14 17.08 8.82 -33.08
C LYS A 14 16.70 7.33 -33.00
N GLU A 15 17.65 6.45 -33.27
CA GLU A 15 17.41 5.00 -33.17
C GLU A 15 17.23 4.57 -31.72
N ILE A 16 18.02 5.09 -30.78
CA ILE A 16 17.88 4.87 -29.35
C ILE A 16 16.54 5.42 -28.85
N GLU A 17 16.14 6.62 -29.29
CA GLU A 17 14.85 7.22 -28.93
C GLU A 17 13.68 6.39 -29.46
N LEU A 18 13.77 5.91 -30.70
CA LEU A 18 12.75 5.04 -31.28
C LEU A 18 12.63 3.70 -30.55
N ILE A 19 13.74 3.12 -30.12
CA ILE A 19 13.74 1.89 -29.31
C ILE A 19 13.05 2.15 -27.96
N LYS A 20 13.39 3.23 -27.27
CA LYS A 20 12.76 3.62 -26.00
C LYS A 20 11.24 3.81 -26.13
N VAL A 21 10.81 4.51 -27.19
CA VAL A 21 9.37 4.71 -27.46
C VAL A 21 8.66 3.38 -27.73
N LYS A 22 9.26 2.49 -28.52
CA LYS A 22 8.68 1.16 -28.78
C LYS A 22 8.61 0.28 -27.53
N GLU A 23 9.63 0.33 -26.69
CA GLU A 23 9.64 -0.40 -25.42
C GLU A 23 8.58 0.14 -24.45
N ALA A 24 8.43 1.46 -24.35
CA ALA A 24 7.38 2.09 -23.55
C ALA A 24 5.97 1.71 -24.06
N ASP A 25 5.74 1.70 -25.36
CA ASP A 25 4.45 1.31 -25.95
C ASP A 25 4.13 -0.18 -25.72
N LYS A 26 5.14 -1.04 -25.84
CA LYS A 26 5.01 -2.47 -25.54
C LYS A 26 4.67 -2.71 -24.05
N LEU A 27 5.34 -1.99 -23.15
CA LEU A 27 5.06 -2.05 -21.71
C LEU A 27 3.63 -1.56 -21.40
N LYS A 28 3.19 -0.46 -22.02
CA LYS A 28 1.83 0.07 -21.89
C LYS A 28 0.77 -0.92 -22.36
N SER A 29 1.01 -1.58 -23.49
CA SER A 29 0.09 -2.58 -24.04
C SER A 29 0.01 -3.82 -23.14
N ALA A 30 1.14 -4.30 -22.63
CA ALA A 30 1.18 -5.40 -21.69
C ALA A 30 0.48 -5.04 -20.36
N PHE A 31 0.62 -3.79 -19.90
CA PHE A 31 -0.10 -3.27 -18.74
C PHE A 31 -1.61 -3.36 -18.89
N LEU A 32 -2.16 -2.82 -19.98
CA LEU A 32 -3.60 -2.83 -20.24
C LEU A 32 -4.15 -4.26 -20.33
N ALA A 33 -3.41 -5.17 -20.97
CA ALA A 33 -3.78 -6.58 -21.04
C ALA A 33 -3.81 -7.25 -19.65
N ASN A 34 -2.77 -7.03 -18.83
CA ASN A 34 -2.69 -7.57 -17.49
C ASN A 34 -3.79 -6.99 -16.59
N MET A 35 -4.02 -5.66 -16.63
CA MET A 35 -5.09 -5.02 -15.85
C MET A 35 -6.46 -5.56 -16.19
N SER A 36 -6.74 -5.75 -17.49
CA SER A 36 -8.02 -6.34 -17.93
C SER A 36 -8.21 -7.76 -17.36
N HIS A 37 -7.15 -8.54 -17.24
CA HIS A 37 -7.21 -9.87 -16.64
C HIS A 37 -7.41 -9.81 -15.13
N GLU A 38 -6.64 -8.95 -14.43
CA GLU A 38 -6.71 -8.80 -12.97
C GLU A 38 -8.07 -8.25 -12.51
N ILE A 39 -8.71 -7.38 -13.29
CA ILE A 39 -10.08 -6.89 -13.05
C ILE A 39 -11.13 -7.98 -13.32
N ARG A 40 -10.97 -8.75 -14.38
CA ARG A 40 -11.96 -9.75 -14.78
C ARG A 40 -12.11 -10.87 -13.76
N THR A 41 -11.03 -11.30 -13.14
CA THR A 41 -11.01 -12.41 -12.18
C THR A 41 -11.90 -12.14 -10.97
N PRO A 42 -11.71 -11.07 -10.18
CA PRO A 42 -12.58 -10.74 -9.06
C PRO A 42 -14.01 -10.41 -9.50
N LEU A 43 -14.19 -9.73 -10.63
CA LEU A 43 -15.52 -9.42 -11.16
C LEU A 43 -16.31 -10.69 -11.48
N ASN A 44 -15.69 -11.68 -12.12
CA ASN A 44 -16.34 -12.96 -12.40
C ASN A 44 -16.70 -13.73 -11.13
N ALA A 45 -15.86 -13.65 -10.08
CA ALA A 45 -16.17 -14.24 -8.78
C ALA A 45 -17.39 -13.56 -8.15
N ILE A 46 -17.42 -12.21 -8.11
CA ILE A 46 -18.55 -11.45 -7.58
C ILE A 46 -19.84 -11.83 -8.32
N VAL A 47 -19.85 -11.77 -9.64
CA VAL A 47 -21.03 -12.10 -10.46
C VAL A 47 -21.44 -13.55 -10.30
N GLY A 48 -20.49 -14.50 -10.28
CA GLY A 48 -20.75 -15.92 -10.12
C GLY A 48 -21.42 -16.24 -8.79
N PHE A 49 -20.84 -15.78 -7.69
CA PHE A 49 -21.39 -16.04 -6.36
C PHE A 49 -22.68 -15.26 -6.08
N SER A 50 -22.83 -14.04 -6.62
CA SER A 50 -24.10 -13.29 -6.53
C SER A 50 -25.28 -14.00 -7.17
N ASN A 51 -25.05 -14.74 -8.27
CA ASN A 51 -26.12 -15.52 -8.93
C ASN A 51 -26.52 -16.76 -8.12
N ILE A 52 -25.58 -17.37 -7.40
CA ILE A 52 -25.79 -18.61 -6.65
C ILE A 52 -26.44 -18.31 -5.29
N ILE A 53 -26.09 -17.20 -4.66
CA ILE A 53 -26.49 -16.88 -3.27
C ILE A 53 -28.00 -16.80 -3.08
N ALA A 54 -28.76 -16.46 -4.14
CA ALA A 54 -30.22 -16.38 -4.10
C ALA A 54 -30.91 -17.77 -4.03
N GLU A 55 -30.20 -18.84 -4.38
CA GLU A 55 -30.73 -20.22 -4.39
C GLU A 55 -30.28 -21.04 -3.17
N ILE A 56 -29.51 -20.45 -2.24
CA ILE A 56 -28.94 -21.13 -1.09
C ILE A 56 -29.84 -20.93 0.13
N ASP A 57 -30.32 -22.05 0.68
CA ASP A 57 -31.14 -22.07 1.92
C ASP A 57 -30.25 -22.12 3.19
N ASP A 58 -29.04 -22.66 3.09
CA ASP A 58 -28.13 -22.79 4.23
C ASP A 58 -27.45 -21.42 4.54
N GLU A 59 -27.70 -20.92 5.75
CA GLU A 59 -27.19 -19.62 6.20
C GLU A 59 -25.65 -19.58 6.32
N VAL A 60 -25.00 -20.68 6.72
CA VAL A 60 -23.55 -20.77 6.86
C VAL A 60 -22.90 -20.74 5.49
N GLU A 61 -23.47 -21.47 4.53
CA GLU A 61 -22.99 -21.48 3.16
C GLU A 61 -23.20 -20.10 2.50
N ARG A 62 -24.37 -19.48 2.73
CA ARG A 62 -24.67 -18.12 2.26
C ARG A 62 -23.65 -17.11 2.76
N GLN A 63 -23.34 -17.13 4.07
CA GLN A 63 -22.35 -16.23 4.65
C GLN A 63 -20.96 -16.43 4.04
N SER A 64 -20.55 -17.68 3.80
CA SER A 64 -19.28 -17.99 3.14
C SER A 64 -19.18 -17.37 1.75
N TYR A 65 -20.27 -17.37 0.97
CA TYR A 65 -20.28 -16.73 -0.36
C TYR A 65 -20.31 -15.21 -0.29
N LEU A 66 -20.99 -14.63 0.69
CA LEU A 66 -20.91 -13.19 0.96
C LEU A 66 -19.48 -12.76 1.27
N ASP A 67 -18.76 -13.50 2.11
CA ASP A 67 -17.37 -13.21 2.45
C ASP A 67 -16.46 -13.25 1.20
N ILE A 68 -16.72 -14.20 0.29
CA ILE A 68 -15.99 -14.27 -0.98
C ILE A 68 -16.31 -13.05 -1.85
N ILE A 69 -17.56 -12.63 -1.94
CA ILE A 69 -17.99 -11.45 -2.70
C ILE A 69 -17.31 -10.20 -2.12
N HIS A 70 -17.38 -9.98 -0.81
CA HIS A 70 -16.75 -8.84 -0.14
C HIS A 70 -15.25 -8.80 -0.37
N LYS A 71 -14.55 -9.92 -0.18
CA LYS A 71 -13.11 -10.01 -0.43
C LYS A 71 -12.72 -9.66 -1.87
N ASN A 72 -13.52 -10.10 -2.86
CA ASN A 72 -13.24 -9.78 -4.26
C ASN A 72 -13.59 -8.33 -4.61
N ASN A 73 -14.60 -7.73 -3.93
CA ASN A 73 -14.92 -6.32 -4.08
C ASN A 73 -13.78 -5.43 -3.54
N ASP A 74 -13.27 -5.72 -2.35
CA ASP A 74 -12.13 -4.99 -1.77
C ASP A 74 -10.89 -5.09 -2.67
N LEU A 75 -10.63 -6.27 -3.22
CA LEU A 75 -9.55 -6.47 -4.18
C LEU A 75 -9.76 -5.61 -5.44
N LEU A 76 -10.98 -5.54 -5.96
CA LEU A 76 -11.29 -4.74 -7.14
C LEU A 76 -11.11 -3.24 -6.89
N LEU A 77 -11.57 -2.74 -5.74
CA LEU A 77 -11.37 -1.34 -5.33
C LEU A 77 -9.88 -1.02 -5.22
N GLN A 78 -9.10 -1.86 -4.56
CA GLN A 78 -7.65 -1.69 -4.47
C GLN A 78 -6.98 -1.66 -5.86
N LEU A 79 -7.41 -2.52 -6.79
CA LEU A 79 -6.91 -2.52 -8.17
C LEU A 79 -7.20 -1.19 -8.89
N ILE A 80 -8.39 -0.63 -8.70
CA ILE A 80 -8.81 0.65 -9.29
C ILE A 80 -7.95 1.78 -8.71
N ASP A 81 -7.76 1.81 -7.39
CA ASP A 81 -6.93 2.81 -6.72
C ASP A 81 -5.47 2.74 -7.18
N ASP A 82 -4.90 1.55 -7.31
CA ASP A 82 -3.55 1.33 -7.84
C ASP A 82 -3.42 1.89 -9.28
N ILE A 83 -4.43 1.64 -10.15
CA ILE A 83 -4.44 2.14 -11.53
C ILE A 83 -4.54 3.67 -11.56
N LEU A 84 -5.38 4.27 -10.73
CA LEU A 84 -5.54 5.72 -10.62
C LEU A 84 -4.25 6.39 -10.11
N ASP A 85 -3.64 5.83 -9.05
CA ASP A 85 -2.38 6.32 -8.53
C ASP A 85 -1.26 6.18 -9.58
N PHE A 86 -1.16 5.04 -10.25
CA PHE A 86 -0.21 4.86 -11.34
C PHE A 86 -0.42 5.89 -12.47
N SER A 87 -1.67 6.17 -12.83
CA SER A 87 -2.00 7.17 -13.86
C SER A 87 -1.59 8.58 -13.44
N LYS A 88 -1.81 8.96 -12.17
CA LYS A 88 -1.37 10.25 -11.62
C LYS A 88 0.16 10.38 -11.58
N ILE A 89 0.85 9.28 -11.23
CA ILE A 89 2.32 9.22 -11.24
C ILE A 89 2.86 9.43 -12.68
N GLU A 90 2.32 8.72 -13.67
CA GLU A 90 2.74 8.87 -15.07
C GLU A 90 2.48 10.27 -15.62
N ALA A 91 1.37 10.91 -15.20
CA ALA A 91 1.03 12.27 -15.60
C ALA A 91 1.83 13.34 -14.82
N GLY A 92 2.55 12.98 -13.75
CA GLY A 92 3.21 13.94 -12.85
C GLY A 92 2.23 14.82 -12.09
N THR A 93 1.00 14.35 -11.88
CA THR A 93 -0.11 15.09 -11.23
C THR A 93 -0.44 14.54 -9.85
N MET A 94 0.44 13.76 -9.26
CA MET A 94 0.24 13.24 -7.91
C MET A 94 0.47 14.33 -6.88
N ASP A 95 -0.56 14.66 -6.11
CA ASP A 95 -0.49 15.65 -5.05
C ASP A 95 -0.04 15.00 -3.73
N TYR A 96 0.75 15.75 -2.95
CA TYR A 96 1.24 15.35 -1.63
C TYR A 96 0.89 16.41 -0.59
N HIS A 97 0.30 15.98 0.52
CA HIS A 97 -0.07 16.84 1.64
C HIS A 97 0.89 16.60 2.81
N PHE A 98 1.84 17.52 2.99
CA PHE A 98 2.83 17.40 4.06
C PHE A 98 2.30 17.97 5.37
N GLU A 99 2.27 17.13 6.40
CA GLU A 99 1.90 17.47 7.77
C GLU A 99 2.85 16.82 8.78
N GLU A 100 2.80 17.26 10.04
CA GLU A 100 3.56 16.62 11.12
C GLU A 100 2.81 15.39 11.60
N VAL A 101 3.42 14.21 11.42
CA VAL A 101 2.80 12.91 11.69
C VAL A 101 3.70 12.10 12.59
N ASP A 102 3.10 11.44 13.59
CA ASP A 102 3.81 10.46 14.42
C ASP A 102 3.83 9.09 13.72
N ILE A 103 5.02 8.62 13.39
CA ILE A 103 5.21 7.31 12.75
C ILE A 103 4.71 6.18 13.66
N LYS A 104 4.77 6.35 14.98
CA LYS A 104 4.24 5.37 15.94
C LYS A 104 2.74 5.18 15.77
N ASP A 105 2.00 6.28 15.63
CA ASP A 105 0.55 6.25 15.49
C ASP A 105 0.14 5.56 14.18
N ILE A 106 0.78 5.89 13.06
CA ILE A 106 0.56 5.22 11.78
C ILE A 106 0.80 3.71 11.89
N CYS A 107 1.95 3.31 12.43
CA CYS A 107 2.28 1.88 12.56
C CYS A 107 1.31 1.16 13.48
N GLY A 108 0.87 1.81 14.57
CA GLY A 108 -0.11 1.28 15.52
C GLY A 108 -1.48 1.09 14.91
N GLU A 109 -1.96 2.07 14.14
CA GLU A 109 -3.25 2.01 13.45
C GLU A 109 -3.28 0.86 12.42
N ILE A 110 -2.23 0.74 11.61
CA ILE A 110 -2.11 -0.36 10.65
C ILE A 110 -2.04 -1.72 11.35
N ALA A 111 -1.25 -1.83 12.42
CA ALA A 111 -1.14 -3.08 13.17
C ALA A 111 -2.49 -3.50 13.78
N LEU A 112 -3.28 -2.54 14.27
CA LEU A 112 -4.62 -2.79 14.80
C LEU A 112 -5.60 -3.23 13.69
N ALA A 113 -5.64 -2.50 12.57
CA ALA A 113 -6.54 -2.78 11.46
C ALA A 113 -6.24 -4.14 10.81
N ASP A 114 -4.97 -4.49 10.63
CA ASP A 114 -4.58 -5.72 9.95
C ASP A 114 -4.49 -6.94 10.89
N SER A 115 -4.53 -6.76 12.21
CA SER A 115 -4.60 -7.86 13.17
C SER A 115 -5.79 -8.80 12.92
N ILE A 116 -6.91 -8.27 12.42
CA ILE A 116 -8.14 -9.00 12.11
C ILE A 116 -7.98 -9.87 10.85
N LYS A 117 -7.07 -9.50 9.94
CA LYS A 117 -6.85 -10.18 8.66
C LYS A 117 -5.79 -11.28 8.73
N MET A 118 -5.15 -11.46 9.90
CA MET A 118 -4.05 -12.43 10.05
C MET A 118 -4.54 -13.87 9.88
N PRO A 119 -3.79 -14.71 9.13
CA PRO A 119 -3.99 -16.15 9.17
C PRO A 119 -3.81 -16.69 10.60
N SER A 120 -4.52 -17.76 10.96
CA SER A 120 -4.52 -18.34 12.31
C SER A 120 -3.12 -18.71 12.84
N ASP A 121 -2.19 -19.04 11.94
CA ASP A 121 -0.83 -19.47 12.26
C ASP A 121 0.21 -18.36 12.13
N VAL A 122 -0.22 -17.10 11.94
CA VAL A 122 0.66 -15.93 11.78
C VAL A 122 0.37 -14.92 12.88
N VAL A 123 1.42 -14.46 13.56
CA VAL A 123 1.34 -13.44 14.62
C VAL A 123 1.82 -12.10 14.07
N LEU A 124 1.00 -11.05 14.21
CA LEU A 124 1.41 -9.68 13.94
C LEU A 124 2.00 -9.08 15.24
N ILE A 125 3.20 -8.55 15.13
CA ILE A 125 3.95 -7.93 16.21
C ILE A 125 4.19 -6.47 15.85
N PHE A 126 3.86 -5.56 16.76
CA PHE A 126 4.24 -4.17 16.69
C PHE A 126 4.98 -3.79 17.98
N ASP A 127 6.15 -3.18 17.85
CA ASP A 127 6.94 -2.74 19.00
C ASP A 127 6.38 -1.42 19.58
N LEU A 128 5.50 -1.55 20.57
CA LEU A 128 4.92 -0.42 21.29
C LEU A 128 5.93 0.36 22.15
N GLY A 129 7.11 -0.21 22.40
CA GLY A 129 8.17 0.40 23.21
C GLY A 129 9.01 1.44 22.46
N SER A 130 8.89 1.51 21.15
CA SER A 130 9.59 2.51 20.33
C SER A 130 9.12 3.93 20.67
N PRO A 131 10.05 4.92 20.73
CA PRO A 131 9.71 6.31 21.04
C PRO A 131 8.83 6.91 19.92
N SER A 132 7.98 7.88 20.29
CA SER A 132 7.27 8.72 19.33
C SER A 132 8.27 9.47 18.44
N VAL A 133 8.07 9.45 17.13
CA VAL A 133 8.92 10.12 16.14
C VAL A 133 8.05 10.89 15.17
N ILE A 134 8.09 12.22 15.31
CA ILE A 134 7.34 13.11 14.42
C ILE A 134 8.16 13.39 13.16
N VAL A 135 7.51 13.19 12.01
CA VAL A 135 8.08 13.41 10.68
C VAL A 135 7.15 14.30 9.88
N LYS A 136 7.68 15.23 9.11
CA LYS A 136 6.91 16.00 8.15
C LYS A 136 6.74 15.22 6.86
N THR A 137 5.55 14.62 6.68
CA THR A 137 5.27 13.72 5.57
C THR A 137 3.79 13.74 5.19
N ASP A 138 3.40 12.98 4.17
CA ASP A 138 2.01 12.72 3.83
C ASP A 138 1.56 11.42 4.50
N GLU A 139 0.70 11.55 5.54
CA GLU A 139 0.20 10.44 6.35
C GLU A 139 -0.44 9.34 5.50
N ARG A 140 -1.37 9.71 4.62
CA ARG A 140 -2.09 8.74 3.77
C ARG A 140 -1.15 7.95 2.86
N ARG A 141 -0.13 8.61 2.32
CA ARG A 141 0.84 7.97 1.44
C ARG A 141 1.79 7.06 2.21
N VAL A 142 2.19 7.44 3.41
CA VAL A 142 2.99 6.57 4.29
C VAL A 142 2.18 5.35 4.73
N MET A 143 0.92 5.54 5.14
CA MET A 143 0.00 4.44 5.45
C MET A 143 -0.15 3.48 4.27
N GLN A 144 -0.32 4.00 3.05
CA GLN A 144 -0.43 3.21 1.82
C GLN A 144 0.80 2.33 1.60
N VAL A 145 2.01 2.86 1.82
CA VAL A 145 3.26 2.10 1.66
C VAL A 145 3.37 1.00 2.71
N ILE A 146 3.12 1.30 3.99
CA ILE A 146 3.20 0.31 5.07
C ILE A 146 2.13 -0.78 4.86
N SER A 147 0.89 -0.41 4.55
CA SER A 147 -0.19 -1.36 4.26
C SER A 147 0.14 -2.27 3.08
N ASN A 148 0.77 -1.75 2.03
CA ASN A 148 1.24 -2.57 0.91
C ASN A 148 2.31 -3.59 1.36
N PHE A 149 3.24 -3.21 2.25
CA PHE A 149 4.24 -4.14 2.79
C PHE A 149 3.60 -5.20 3.68
N VAL A 150 2.66 -4.81 4.55
CA VAL A 150 1.95 -5.74 5.44
C VAL A 150 1.10 -6.71 4.62
N ASN A 151 0.36 -6.25 3.62
CA ASN A 151 -0.41 -7.11 2.73
C ASN A 151 0.47 -8.12 1.97
N ASN A 152 1.66 -7.69 1.51
CA ASN A 152 2.63 -8.60 0.93
C ASN A 152 3.13 -9.63 1.97
N ALA A 153 3.46 -9.21 3.18
CA ALA A 153 3.88 -10.09 4.25
C ALA A 153 2.81 -11.13 4.60
N ILE A 154 1.52 -10.72 4.73
CA ILE A 154 0.38 -11.61 4.96
C ILE A 154 0.25 -12.65 3.83
N LYS A 155 0.39 -12.19 2.60
CA LYS A 155 0.26 -13.03 1.41
C LYS A 155 1.33 -14.13 1.32
N PHE A 156 2.56 -13.83 1.74
CA PHE A 156 3.70 -14.71 1.57
C PHE A 156 4.15 -15.44 2.85
N THR A 157 3.45 -15.19 3.98
CA THR A 157 3.71 -15.87 5.25
C THR A 157 2.52 -16.77 5.60
N THR A 158 2.70 -18.07 5.50
CA THR A 158 1.66 -19.04 5.85
C THR A 158 1.69 -19.42 7.33
N LYS A 159 2.86 -19.27 7.98
CA LYS A 159 3.08 -19.59 9.39
C LYS A 159 4.26 -18.78 9.91
N GLY A 160 4.16 -18.27 11.14
CA GLY A 160 5.24 -17.53 11.81
C GLY A 160 4.82 -16.16 12.26
N SER A 161 5.58 -15.11 11.89
CA SER A 161 5.30 -13.75 12.37
C SER A 161 5.56 -12.69 11.31
N ILE A 162 4.82 -11.58 11.45
CA ILE A 162 5.03 -10.32 10.76
C ILE A 162 5.31 -9.28 11.83
N THR A 163 6.41 -8.53 11.70
CA THR A 163 6.83 -7.52 12.66
C THR A 163 6.92 -6.16 11.99
N ILE A 164 6.21 -5.17 12.53
CA ILE A 164 6.31 -3.76 12.13
C ILE A 164 7.18 -3.07 13.17
N TYR A 165 8.24 -2.40 12.73
CA TYR A 165 9.11 -1.62 13.61
C TYR A 165 9.75 -0.47 12.85
N TYR A 166 10.33 0.48 13.59
CA TYR A 166 11.12 1.57 13.01
C TYR A 166 12.32 1.88 13.88
N GLU A 167 13.33 2.47 13.27
CA GLU A 167 14.58 2.85 13.91
C GLU A 167 15.09 4.17 13.32
N ILE A 168 15.87 4.92 14.10
CA ILE A 168 16.47 6.18 13.65
C ILE A 168 17.86 5.88 13.11
N GLU A 169 18.10 6.20 11.86
CA GLU A 169 19.38 6.06 11.17
C GLU A 169 19.91 7.45 10.75
N GLY A 170 20.68 8.09 11.63
CA GLY A 170 21.22 9.44 11.36
C GLY A 170 20.10 10.48 11.21
N ASP A 171 19.99 11.09 10.03
CA ASP A 171 18.97 12.10 9.72
C ASP A 171 17.69 11.49 9.10
N PHE A 172 17.51 10.19 9.21
CA PHE A 172 16.37 9.46 8.66
C PHE A 172 15.73 8.56 9.72
N ILE A 173 14.41 8.36 9.59
CA ILE A 173 13.72 7.25 10.20
C ILE A 173 13.60 6.13 9.17
N ARG A 174 13.92 4.91 9.56
CA ARG A 174 13.73 3.70 8.77
C ARG A 174 12.56 2.92 9.32
N VAL A 175 11.51 2.75 8.51
CA VAL A 175 10.32 1.94 8.83
C VAL A 175 10.44 0.60 8.14
N CYS A 176 10.20 -0.48 8.88
CA CYS A 176 10.42 -1.84 8.45
C CYS A 176 9.20 -2.72 8.69
N VAL A 177 8.90 -3.57 7.72
CA VAL A 177 7.96 -4.70 7.84
C VAL A 177 8.73 -5.98 7.57
N LYS A 178 8.93 -6.78 8.61
CA LYS A 178 9.67 -8.04 8.56
C LYS A 178 8.68 -9.20 8.60
N ASP A 179 8.84 -10.15 7.71
CA ASP A 179 8.09 -11.40 7.66
C ASP A 179 9.02 -12.63 7.79
N THR A 180 8.44 -13.75 8.21
CA THR A 180 9.10 -15.05 8.24
C THR A 180 8.57 -15.97 7.14
N GLY A 181 8.20 -15.41 6.00
CA GLY A 181 7.63 -16.11 4.85
C GLY A 181 8.65 -16.80 3.97
N ILE A 182 8.28 -17.00 2.71
CA ILE A 182 9.10 -17.75 1.74
C ILE A 182 10.41 -17.06 1.35
N GLY A 183 10.56 -15.76 1.63
CA GLY A 183 11.70 -14.97 1.19
C GLY A 183 11.74 -14.74 -0.32
N ILE A 184 12.78 -14.02 -0.78
CA ILE A 184 12.94 -13.59 -2.17
C ILE A 184 14.37 -13.87 -2.61
N SER A 185 14.54 -14.53 -3.75
CA SER A 185 15.85 -14.80 -4.33
C SER A 185 16.61 -13.52 -4.69
N ALA A 186 17.93 -13.53 -4.62
CA ALA A 186 18.78 -12.37 -4.89
C ALA A 186 18.58 -11.77 -6.30
N GLU A 187 18.19 -12.59 -7.28
CA GLU A 187 17.84 -12.13 -8.63
C GLU A 187 16.57 -11.28 -8.62
N ASN A 188 15.54 -11.77 -7.92
CA ASN A 188 14.25 -11.12 -7.85
C ASN A 188 14.25 -9.84 -6.99
N GLN A 189 15.05 -9.79 -5.90
CA GLN A 189 15.18 -8.59 -5.06
C GLN A 189 15.56 -7.33 -5.84
N ARG A 190 16.34 -7.47 -6.91
CA ARG A 190 16.72 -6.34 -7.77
C ARG A 190 15.59 -5.83 -8.63
N ARG A 191 14.60 -6.67 -8.88
CA ARG A 191 13.54 -6.43 -9.88
C ARG A 191 12.16 -6.18 -9.29
N ILE A 192 11.89 -6.55 -8.03
CA ILE A 192 10.55 -6.47 -7.44
C ILE A 192 9.97 -5.05 -7.36
N PHE A 193 10.82 -4.02 -7.45
CA PHE A 193 10.39 -2.62 -7.53
C PHE A 193 10.24 -2.12 -8.98
N GLU A 194 10.55 -2.95 -9.98
CA GLU A 194 10.30 -2.64 -11.38
C GLU A 194 8.81 -2.82 -11.70
N ARG A 195 8.34 -2.07 -12.68
CA ARG A 195 6.93 -2.07 -13.09
C ARG A 195 6.52 -3.45 -13.61
N PHE A 196 5.36 -3.93 -13.14
CA PHE A 196 4.72 -5.16 -13.62
C PHE A 196 5.49 -6.45 -13.36
N ILE A 197 6.46 -6.43 -12.47
CA ILE A 197 7.16 -7.64 -12.05
C ILE A 197 6.32 -8.37 -11.01
N LYS A 198 6.05 -9.64 -11.29
CA LYS A 198 5.52 -10.64 -10.35
C LYS A 198 6.58 -11.72 -10.20
N VAL A 199 6.98 -11.99 -8.98
CA VAL A 199 7.96 -13.09 -8.68
C VAL A 199 7.28 -14.44 -8.87
N ASP A 200 5.99 -14.52 -8.55
CA ASP A 200 5.17 -15.71 -8.74
C ASP A 200 3.96 -15.37 -9.61
N THR A 201 3.87 -16.00 -10.79
CA THR A 201 2.79 -15.78 -11.77
C THR A 201 1.45 -16.37 -11.31
N PHE A 202 1.45 -17.28 -10.34
CA PHE A 202 0.23 -17.91 -9.82
C PHE A 202 -0.46 -17.12 -8.71
N GLN A 203 0.21 -16.11 -8.12
CA GLN A 203 -0.39 -15.32 -7.06
C GLN A 203 -1.04 -14.04 -7.59
N GLN A 204 -2.25 -13.75 -7.10
CA GLN A 204 -3.04 -12.55 -7.44
C GLN A 204 -2.30 -11.27 -7.03
N GLY A 205 -2.40 -10.23 -7.85
CA GLY A 205 -1.87 -8.89 -7.57
C GLY A 205 -1.43 -8.15 -8.84
N THR A 206 -1.51 -6.82 -8.83
CA THR A 206 -1.19 -5.97 -9.98
C THR A 206 0.28 -5.93 -10.37
N GLY A 207 1.18 -6.19 -9.43
CA GLY A 207 2.61 -5.88 -9.58
C GLY A 207 2.89 -4.37 -9.61
N LEU A 208 1.91 -3.54 -9.22
CA LEU A 208 2.04 -2.08 -9.15
C LEU A 208 2.39 -1.59 -7.74
N GLY A 209 1.91 -2.27 -6.70
CA GLY A 209 2.00 -1.78 -5.32
C GLY A 209 3.42 -1.39 -4.91
N LEU A 210 4.44 -2.23 -5.14
CA LEU A 210 5.83 -1.90 -4.81
C LEU A 210 6.40 -0.76 -5.68
N THR A 211 6.00 -0.67 -6.95
CA THR A 211 6.40 0.43 -7.83
C THR A 211 5.78 1.76 -7.39
N ILE A 212 4.50 1.74 -7.01
CA ILE A 212 3.80 2.92 -6.45
C ILE A 212 4.47 3.32 -5.13
N SER A 213 4.70 2.35 -4.23
CA SER A 213 5.41 2.59 -2.96
C SER A 213 6.77 3.24 -3.17
N ARG A 214 7.54 2.77 -4.15
CA ARG A 214 8.83 3.37 -4.50
C ARG A 214 8.69 4.83 -4.94
N THR A 215 7.75 5.10 -5.83
CA THR A 215 7.54 6.47 -6.34
C THR A 215 7.08 7.41 -5.22
N ILE A 216 6.20 6.95 -4.33
CA ILE A 216 5.75 7.71 -3.17
C ILE A 216 6.95 8.05 -2.27
N ILE A 217 7.73 7.07 -1.86
CA ILE A 217 8.85 7.27 -0.94
C ILE A 217 9.93 8.15 -1.56
N GLU A 218 10.27 7.97 -2.84
CA GLU A 218 11.21 8.84 -3.56
C GLU A 218 10.69 10.29 -3.61
N ALA A 219 9.39 10.52 -3.81
CA ALA A 219 8.79 11.86 -3.79
C ALA A 219 8.78 12.49 -2.39
N LEU A 220 8.67 11.68 -1.32
CA LEU A 220 8.79 12.13 0.06
C LEU A 220 10.25 12.33 0.52
N GLY A 221 11.24 12.16 -0.38
CA GLY A 221 12.67 12.37 -0.11
C GLY A 221 13.37 11.19 0.56
N GLY A 222 12.73 10.03 0.59
CA GLY A 222 13.25 8.81 1.19
C GLY A 222 13.85 7.81 0.20
N LYS A 223 14.18 6.64 0.72
CA LYS A 223 14.63 5.46 -0.03
C LYS A 223 13.80 4.26 0.36
N ILE A 224 13.66 3.29 -0.52
CA ILE A 224 12.93 2.05 -0.31
C ILE A 224 13.81 0.86 -0.69
N GLY A 225 13.64 -0.26 0.00
CA GLY A 225 14.41 -1.47 -0.28
C GLY A 225 13.82 -2.72 0.35
N VAL A 226 14.53 -3.83 0.13
CA VAL A 226 14.24 -5.12 0.71
C VAL A 226 15.54 -5.84 1.07
N ASP A 227 15.55 -6.46 2.24
CA ASP A 227 16.56 -7.40 2.68
C ASP A 227 15.87 -8.75 2.85
N SER A 228 16.27 -9.77 2.09
CA SER A 228 15.55 -11.06 2.07
C SER A 228 16.47 -12.23 1.82
N GLU A 229 16.12 -13.37 2.39
CA GLU A 229 16.76 -14.67 2.15
C GLU A 229 15.67 -15.70 1.85
N GLU A 230 15.84 -16.42 0.73
CA GLU A 230 14.88 -17.43 0.29
C GLU A 230 14.75 -18.55 1.32
N GLY A 231 13.52 -18.87 1.73
CA GLY A 231 13.21 -19.84 2.77
C GLY A 231 13.30 -19.33 4.20
N VAL A 232 13.73 -18.08 4.43
CA VAL A 232 13.87 -17.48 5.77
C VAL A 232 12.85 -16.37 6.01
N GLY A 233 12.64 -15.49 5.02
CA GLY A 233 11.72 -14.36 5.08
C GLY A 233 12.26 -13.11 4.43
N SER A 234 11.51 -12.00 4.58
CA SER A 234 11.88 -10.72 4.00
C SER A 234 11.71 -9.59 5.01
N THR A 235 12.48 -8.52 4.83
CA THR A 235 12.29 -7.24 5.50
C THR A 235 12.17 -6.16 4.44
N PHE A 236 10.96 -5.69 4.20
CA PHE A 236 10.72 -4.51 3.38
C PHE A 236 10.90 -3.28 4.24
N TRP A 237 11.60 -2.28 3.72
CA TRP A 237 11.88 -1.07 4.46
C TRP A 237 11.84 0.17 3.57
N PHE A 238 11.55 1.30 4.19
CA PHE A 238 11.77 2.61 3.59
C PHE A 238 12.32 3.59 4.62
N THR A 239 12.90 4.70 4.12
CA THR A 239 13.37 5.79 4.97
C THR A 239 12.59 7.06 4.68
N LEU A 240 12.42 7.91 5.70
CA LEU A 240 11.94 9.28 5.54
C LEU A 240 12.91 10.24 6.23
N PRO A 241 13.15 11.44 5.67
CA PRO A 241 14.02 12.43 6.30
C PRO A 241 13.39 12.91 7.62
N LEU A 242 14.19 12.96 8.68
CA LEU A 242 13.83 13.65 9.92
C LEU A 242 14.07 15.14 9.70
N ASP A 243 13.04 15.95 9.93
CA ASP A 243 13.23 17.40 9.93
C ASP A 243 14.08 17.76 11.15
N THR A 244 15.40 18.01 10.97
CA THR A 244 16.39 18.19 12.03
C THR A 244 16.25 19.52 12.80
N LYS A 245 15.09 20.10 12.84
CA LYS A 245 14.75 21.03 13.92
C LYS A 245 14.34 20.22 15.15
N ARG A 246 15.31 19.53 15.78
CA ARG A 246 15.16 19.02 17.14
C ARG A 246 14.71 20.18 18.02
N THR A 247 13.45 20.23 18.32
CA THR A 247 12.99 20.82 19.57
C THR A 247 13.40 19.81 20.63
N ASP A 248 14.44 20.14 21.39
CA ASP A 248 14.73 19.48 22.67
C ASP A 248 13.47 19.59 23.51
N ILE A 249 12.60 18.58 23.45
CA ILE A 249 11.54 18.42 24.41
C ILE A 249 12.22 17.87 25.64
N GLU A 250 12.66 18.79 26.51
CA GLU A 250 12.95 18.48 27.92
C GLU A 250 11.72 17.75 28.45
N LEU A 251 11.94 16.52 28.89
CA LEU A 251 11.01 15.78 29.71
C LEU A 251 10.77 16.59 30.99
N SER A 252 9.73 17.40 31.01
CA SER A 252 9.22 17.97 32.25
C SER A 252 8.48 16.87 33.00
N PRO A 253 8.91 16.52 34.21
CA PRO A 253 8.17 15.59 35.04
C PRO A 253 6.96 16.31 35.64
N ASP A 254 5.83 15.59 35.66
CA ASP A 254 4.67 15.81 36.50
C ASP A 254 3.76 17.02 36.15
N ILE A 255 2.75 16.77 35.34
CA ILE A 255 1.48 17.48 35.46
C ILE A 255 0.45 16.50 36.04
N PRO A 256 -0.16 16.78 37.18
CA PRO A 256 -1.19 15.92 37.75
C PRO A 256 -2.43 15.96 36.91
N VAL A 257 -2.87 14.78 36.45
CA VAL A 257 -4.15 14.58 35.77
C VAL A 257 -5.26 14.96 36.74
N GLN A 258 -5.86 16.13 36.54
CA GLN A 258 -7.17 16.45 37.12
C GLN A 258 -8.21 15.89 36.15
N SER A 259 -8.88 14.84 36.61
CA SER A 259 -10.09 14.28 35.96
C SER A 259 -11.23 15.30 36.12
N GLU A 260 -11.48 16.12 35.11
CA GLU A 260 -12.75 16.80 35.00
C GLU A 260 -13.77 15.84 34.34
N GLU A 261 -14.68 15.36 35.18
CA GLU A 261 -15.92 14.72 34.70
C GLU A 261 -16.77 15.75 33.99
N THR A 262 -16.75 15.79 32.67
CA THR A 262 -17.75 16.53 31.88
C THR A 262 -19.06 15.72 31.81
N PRO A 263 -20.22 16.34 32.11
CA PRO A 263 -21.51 15.66 32.03
C PRO A 263 -21.81 15.28 30.57
N ARG A 264 -22.21 14.02 30.37
CA ARG A 264 -22.73 13.52 29.09
C ARG A 264 -23.94 14.33 28.68
N SER A 265 -23.78 15.28 27.79
CA SER A 265 -24.90 15.90 27.08
C SER A 265 -25.33 14.93 25.98
N ASP A 266 -26.60 14.59 25.93
CA ASP A 266 -27.26 13.97 24.78
C ASP A 266 -27.09 14.89 23.56
N ARG A 267 -26.00 14.66 22.80
CA ARG A 267 -25.82 15.33 21.53
C ARG A 267 -26.49 14.49 20.46
N HIS A 268 -27.63 14.93 19.99
CA HIS A 268 -28.19 14.47 18.73
C HIS A 268 -27.18 14.81 17.63
N HIS A 269 -26.57 13.80 17.02
CA HIS A 269 -25.70 13.99 15.86
C HIS A 269 -26.58 14.02 14.63
N SER A 270 -26.54 15.12 13.90
CA SER A 270 -27.18 15.25 12.58
C SER A 270 -26.13 14.98 11.52
N ILE A 271 -26.40 14.03 10.64
CA ILE A 271 -25.53 13.69 9.50
C ILE A 271 -26.16 14.32 8.27
N LEU A 272 -25.42 15.20 7.59
CA LEU A 272 -25.82 15.75 6.29
C LEU A 272 -25.12 14.90 5.21
N ILE A 273 -25.90 14.23 4.38
CA ILE A 273 -25.42 13.43 3.26
C ILE A 273 -25.63 14.25 1.97
N ALA A 274 -24.55 14.50 1.22
CA ALA A 274 -24.57 15.08 -0.10
C ALA A 274 -23.98 14.09 -1.08
N GLU A 275 -24.82 13.44 -1.88
CA GLU A 275 -24.45 12.41 -2.85
C GLU A 275 -25.19 12.66 -4.16
N ASP A 276 -24.49 12.66 -5.29
CA ASP A 276 -25.02 12.96 -6.62
C ASP A 276 -25.42 11.69 -7.41
N VAL A 277 -25.02 10.51 -6.91
CA VAL A 277 -25.39 9.22 -7.49
C VAL A 277 -26.54 8.62 -6.69
N TYR A 278 -27.69 8.39 -7.34
CA TYR A 278 -28.93 7.94 -6.69
C TYR A 278 -28.77 6.60 -5.95
N GLU A 279 -28.04 5.66 -6.53
CA GLU A 279 -27.77 4.34 -5.96
C GLU A 279 -26.97 4.44 -4.65
N ASN A 280 -26.01 5.34 -4.57
CA ASN A 280 -25.22 5.61 -3.37
C ASN A 280 -26.08 6.29 -2.30
N TYR A 281 -26.95 7.23 -2.68
CA TYR A 281 -27.90 7.86 -1.77
C TYR A 281 -28.83 6.84 -1.15
N PHE A 282 -29.39 5.94 -1.95
CA PHE A 282 -30.30 4.87 -1.48
C PHE A 282 -29.59 3.91 -0.51
N LEU A 283 -28.32 3.58 -0.76
CA LEU A 283 -27.52 2.77 0.14
C LEU A 283 -27.32 3.46 1.50
N LEU A 284 -27.00 4.75 1.50
CA LEU A 284 -26.80 5.54 2.72
C LEU A 284 -28.11 5.67 3.52
N GLU A 285 -29.26 5.91 2.87
CA GLU A 285 -30.57 5.97 3.51
C GLU A 285 -30.97 4.63 4.17
N THR A 286 -30.45 3.51 3.65
CA THR A 286 -30.71 2.16 4.20
C THR A 286 -29.83 1.85 5.42
N LEU A 287 -28.66 2.48 5.52
CA LEU A 287 -27.68 2.24 6.58
C LEU A 287 -27.91 3.10 7.83
N PHE A 288 -28.61 4.26 7.71
CA PHE A 288 -28.90 5.22 8.78
C PHE A 288 -30.39 5.34 9.03
#